data_2497c5bebf84701f9c43e751cea06a75
#
_entry.id   2497c5bebf84701f9c43e751cea06a75
#
_cell.length_a   1.000
_cell.length_b   1.000
_cell.length_c   1.000
_cell.angle_alpha   90.00
_cell.angle_beta   90.00
_cell.angle_gamma   90.00
#
_symmetry.space_group_name_H-M   'P 1'
#
loop_
_entity.id
_entity.type
_entity.pdbx_description
1 polymer ?
#
loop_
_entity_poly.entity_id
_entity_poly.type
_entity_poly.pdbx_seq_one_letter_code
_entity_poly.pdbx_strand_id
1 'polypeptide(L)'
;QSAVWRKVFAGIYRGLRALEPYVPESTRARAIYEAEEFVTERLNGEDGLGAIFPAMVNSLLMLDALGRDETDPRVRVARKSIEKLLVIKEDEAYCQPCVSPVWDTALTAHTLLEVGGPECEARARDSLDWLQPLQVLDINGDWSAARPDVRPGGWAFQYANPHYPDLDDTAVVVMAMDRASSREPDGKYSQAMARGQEWVAGLQSANGGWAAFDADNEYYYLNQIPFADHGALLDPPTEDVAARCVSMLAQLGARAGKSEALDKGIAYLLQTQAKDGSWYGRWGMNYIYGTWSVLCALNAAGLDADAPAMRKAADWLVSIQNQDGGWGEGGESYRLDYKGYENAPSTASQT
;
A
#
# COMPACT_ATOMS: atom_id res chain seq x y z
N GLN A 1 21.75 -9.87 5.21
CA GLN A 1 21.95 -10.52 3.90
C GLN A 1 22.83 -11.76 4.02
N SER A 2 22.47 -12.85 3.31
CA SER A 2 23.32 -14.04 3.24
C SER A 2 24.60 -13.74 2.46
N ALA A 3 25.76 -14.01 3.06
CA ALA A 3 27.06 -13.82 2.40
C ALA A 3 27.20 -14.66 1.10
N VAL A 4 26.49 -15.79 1.03
CA VAL A 4 26.46 -16.67 -0.15
C VAL A 4 25.71 -15.98 -1.30
N TRP A 5 24.49 -15.52 -1.08
CA TRP A 5 23.70 -14.84 -2.10
C TRP A 5 24.37 -13.56 -2.61
N ARG A 6 24.98 -12.78 -1.73
CA ARG A 6 25.75 -11.60 -2.11
C ARG A 6 26.89 -11.95 -3.09
N LYS A 7 27.61 -13.05 -2.85
CA LYS A 7 28.67 -13.51 -3.78
C LYS A 7 28.09 -14.00 -5.11
N VAL A 8 26.98 -14.72 -5.09
CA VAL A 8 26.28 -15.18 -6.30
C VAL A 8 25.87 -14.00 -7.17
N PHE A 9 25.14 -13.03 -6.62
CA PHE A 9 24.71 -11.85 -7.38
C PHE A 9 25.87 -10.97 -7.83
N ALA A 10 26.92 -10.82 -7.02
CA ALA A 10 28.14 -10.13 -7.45
C ALA A 10 28.87 -10.86 -8.60
N GLY A 11 28.83 -12.19 -8.62
CA GLY A 11 29.34 -13.00 -9.74
C GLY A 11 28.51 -12.79 -11.02
N ILE A 12 27.20 -12.86 -10.92
CA ILE A 12 26.25 -12.59 -12.02
C ILE A 12 26.50 -11.18 -12.59
N TYR A 13 26.58 -10.18 -11.74
CA TYR A 13 26.82 -8.79 -12.15
C TYR A 13 28.15 -8.64 -12.91
N ARG A 14 29.22 -9.23 -12.41
CA ARG A 14 30.53 -9.23 -13.13
C ARG A 14 30.42 -9.90 -14.49
N GLY A 15 29.74 -11.02 -14.57
CA GLY A 15 29.46 -11.72 -15.82
C GLY A 15 28.72 -10.87 -16.83
N LEU A 16 27.63 -10.25 -16.39
CA LEU A 16 26.80 -9.33 -17.21
C LEU A 16 27.62 -8.13 -17.70
N ARG A 17 28.40 -7.49 -16.83
CA ARG A 17 29.28 -6.39 -17.24
C ARG A 17 30.37 -6.82 -18.26
N ALA A 18 30.90 -8.01 -18.14
CA ALA A 18 31.87 -8.54 -19.12
C ALA A 18 31.22 -8.82 -20.48
N LEU A 19 29.94 -9.20 -20.50
CA LEU A 19 29.17 -9.48 -21.73
C LEU A 19 28.58 -8.24 -22.37
N GLU A 20 28.35 -7.19 -21.61
CA GLU A 20 27.69 -5.94 -22.06
C GLU A 20 28.28 -5.34 -23.34
N PRO A 21 29.64 -5.28 -23.55
CA PRO A 21 30.22 -4.75 -24.78
C PRO A 21 29.93 -5.59 -26.03
N TYR A 22 29.50 -6.84 -25.86
CA TYR A 22 29.19 -7.77 -26.96
C TYR A 22 27.68 -7.81 -27.28
N VAL A 23 26.86 -7.09 -26.56
CA VAL A 23 25.43 -6.99 -26.87
C VAL A 23 25.26 -6.19 -28.17
N PRO A 24 24.58 -6.76 -29.20
CA PRO A 24 24.36 -6.06 -30.46
C PRO A 24 23.64 -4.72 -30.23
N GLU A 25 24.03 -3.69 -30.98
CA GLU A 25 23.43 -2.36 -30.88
C GLU A 25 21.88 -2.38 -31.14
N SER A 26 21.43 -3.21 -32.09
CA SER A 26 20.01 -3.40 -32.37
C SER A 26 19.25 -3.98 -31.19
N THR A 27 19.85 -4.91 -30.44
CA THR A 27 19.23 -5.48 -29.23
C THR A 27 19.14 -4.44 -28.13
N ARG A 28 20.19 -3.64 -27.95
CA ARG A 28 20.23 -2.53 -26.99
C ARG A 28 19.16 -1.47 -27.33
N ALA A 29 19.10 -1.06 -28.60
CA ALA A 29 18.12 -0.07 -29.06
C ALA A 29 16.70 -0.54 -28.84
N ARG A 30 16.41 -1.84 -29.14
CA ARG A 30 15.11 -2.43 -28.87
C ARG A 30 14.77 -2.46 -27.38
N ALA A 31 15.70 -2.85 -26.53
CA ALA A 31 15.48 -2.87 -25.08
C ALA A 31 15.20 -1.46 -24.50
N ILE A 32 15.91 -0.45 -25.02
CA ILE A 32 15.64 0.95 -24.64
C ILE A 32 14.24 1.38 -25.08
N TYR A 33 13.87 1.06 -26.33
CA TYR A 33 12.53 1.38 -26.83
C TYR A 33 11.42 0.74 -25.98
N GLU A 34 11.50 -0.54 -25.71
CA GLU A 34 10.51 -1.26 -24.87
C GLU A 34 10.44 -0.69 -23.44
N ALA A 35 11.59 -0.29 -22.88
CA ALA A 35 11.61 0.36 -21.56
C ALA A 35 11.01 1.78 -21.59
N GLU A 36 11.28 2.56 -22.64
CA GLU A 36 10.69 3.90 -22.82
C GLU A 36 9.17 3.79 -22.98
N GLU A 37 8.67 2.85 -23.79
CA GLU A 37 7.24 2.60 -23.97
C GLU A 37 6.59 2.19 -22.64
N PHE A 38 7.16 1.23 -21.93
CA PHE A 38 6.66 0.78 -20.62
C PHE A 38 6.49 1.94 -19.63
N VAL A 39 7.49 2.80 -19.52
CA VAL A 39 7.42 3.97 -18.64
C VAL A 39 6.42 5.00 -19.15
N THR A 40 6.38 5.24 -20.48
CA THR A 40 5.49 6.22 -21.09
C THR A 40 4.02 5.88 -20.88
N GLU A 41 3.65 4.61 -21.00
CA GLU A 41 2.27 4.14 -20.73
C GLU A 41 1.82 4.38 -19.28
N ARG A 42 2.77 4.41 -18.35
CA ARG A 42 2.52 4.57 -16.90
C ARG A 42 2.70 5.99 -16.40
N LEU A 43 3.00 6.95 -17.28
CA LEU A 43 3.02 8.36 -16.91
C LEU A 43 1.60 8.86 -16.64
N ASN A 44 1.37 9.40 -15.45
CA ASN A 44 0.06 9.88 -15.01
C ASN A 44 -0.08 11.40 -15.19
N GLY A 45 0.38 11.93 -16.32
CA GLY A 45 0.37 13.38 -16.54
C GLY A 45 1.15 14.11 -15.45
N GLU A 46 0.53 15.13 -14.86
CA GLU A 46 1.14 15.93 -13.80
C GLU A 46 1.26 15.20 -12.44
N ASP A 47 0.73 13.99 -12.30
CA ASP A 47 0.93 13.16 -11.11
C ASP A 47 2.16 12.26 -11.24
N GLY A 48 2.73 12.15 -12.44
CA GLY A 48 4.03 11.52 -12.70
C GLY A 48 4.02 9.99 -12.63
N LEU A 49 5.19 9.40 -12.84
CA LEU A 49 5.35 7.95 -12.80
C LEU A 49 5.15 7.41 -11.38
N GLY A 50 4.22 6.46 -11.23
CA GLY A 50 3.89 5.86 -9.95
C GLY A 50 3.38 6.84 -8.89
N ALA A 51 3.24 8.13 -9.27
CA ALA A 51 2.85 9.24 -8.41
C ALA A 51 3.67 9.36 -7.10
N ILE A 52 4.93 8.92 -7.14
CA ILE A 52 5.91 9.03 -6.05
C ILE A 52 7.23 9.63 -6.53
N PHE A 53 7.85 10.44 -5.67
CA PHE A 53 9.07 11.20 -6.00
C PHE A 53 10.18 10.38 -6.65
N PRO A 54 10.60 9.21 -6.12
CA PRO A 54 11.70 8.45 -6.72
C PRO A 54 11.42 8.02 -8.17
N ALA A 55 10.20 7.56 -8.46
CA ALA A 55 9.81 7.15 -9.80
C ALA A 55 9.71 8.34 -10.75
N MET A 56 9.15 9.47 -10.29
CA MET A 56 9.07 10.72 -11.07
C MET A 56 10.44 11.23 -11.47
N VAL A 57 11.39 11.29 -10.53
CA VAL A 57 12.77 11.74 -10.82
C VAL A 57 13.45 10.78 -11.78
N ASN A 58 13.33 9.46 -11.57
CA ASN A 58 13.93 8.48 -12.46
C ASN A 58 13.35 8.53 -13.89
N SER A 59 12.05 8.83 -14.05
CA SER A 59 11.45 9.03 -15.37
C SER A 59 12.03 10.25 -16.09
N LEU A 60 12.24 11.36 -15.37
CA LEU A 60 12.89 12.55 -15.92
C LEU A 60 14.35 12.28 -16.29
N LEU A 61 15.10 11.60 -15.43
CA LEU A 61 16.50 11.19 -15.72
C LEU A 61 16.58 10.23 -16.92
N MET A 62 15.62 9.33 -17.09
CA MET A 62 15.52 8.47 -18.27
C MET A 62 15.35 9.31 -19.54
N LEU A 63 14.41 10.26 -19.54
CA LEU A 63 14.16 11.13 -20.69
C LEU A 63 15.39 11.97 -21.04
N ASP A 64 16.10 12.51 -20.05
CA ASP A 64 17.38 13.24 -20.23
C ASP A 64 18.45 12.33 -20.84
N ALA A 65 18.63 11.11 -20.30
CA ALA A 65 19.60 10.13 -20.83
C ALA A 65 19.29 9.69 -22.28
N LEU A 66 18.01 9.77 -22.69
CA LEU A 66 17.57 9.53 -24.07
C LEU A 66 17.72 10.78 -24.98
N GLY A 67 18.27 11.86 -24.45
CA GLY A 67 18.47 13.12 -25.19
C GLY A 67 17.17 13.89 -25.45
N ARG A 68 16.10 13.64 -24.66
CA ARG A 68 14.87 14.44 -24.73
C ARG A 68 15.09 15.75 -23.98
N ASP A 69 14.65 16.84 -24.56
CA ASP A 69 14.78 18.19 -24.01
C ASP A 69 13.40 18.82 -23.71
N GLU A 70 13.37 20.08 -23.33
CA GLU A 70 12.16 20.85 -23.01
C GLU A 70 11.17 20.98 -24.19
N THR A 71 11.54 20.58 -25.40
CA THR A 71 10.60 20.51 -26.54
C THR A 71 9.72 19.28 -26.48
N ASP A 72 10.18 18.20 -25.79
CA ASP A 72 9.36 17.04 -25.52
C ASP A 72 8.33 17.37 -24.40
N PRO A 73 7.03 17.23 -24.67
CA PRO A 73 6.00 17.53 -23.65
C PRO A 73 6.11 16.65 -22.41
N ARG A 74 6.65 15.43 -22.53
CA ARG A 74 6.84 14.50 -21.39
C ARG A 74 7.85 15.06 -20.41
N VAL A 75 8.94 15.68 -20.88
CA VAL A 75 9.96 16.32 -20.02
C VAL A 75 9.33 17.46 -19.21
N ARG A 76 8.56 18.35 -19.86
CA ARG A 76 7.87 19.45 -19.16
C ARG A 76 6.90 18.96 -18.11
N VAL A 77 6.10 17.95 -18.46
CA VAL A 77 5.09 17.37 -17.53
C VAL A 77 5.78 16.66 -16.38
N ALA A 78 6.81 15.84 -16.62
CA ALA A 78 7.58 15.16 -15.58
C ALA A 78 8.26 16.16 -14.63
N ARG A 79 8.82 17.26 -15.13
CA ARG A 79 9.38 18.35 -14.30
C ARG A 79 8.31 18.98 -13.41
N LYS A 80 7.15 19.31 -13.99
CA LYS A 80 6.04 19.91 -13.27
C LYS A 80 5.49 18.97 -12.17
N SER A 81 5.45 17.66 -12.44
CA SER A 81 5.01 16.67 -11.43
C SER A 81 5.92 16.67 -10.20
N ILE A 82 7.24 16.79 -10.40
CA ILE A 82 8.22 16.89 -9.31
C ILE A 82 8.06 18.21 -8.56
N GLU A 83 7.91 19.33 -9.29
CA GLU A 83 7.74 20.66 -8.69
C GLU A 83 6.51 20.74 -7.79
N LYS A 84 5.43 20.04 -8.11
CA LYS A 84 4.21 19.95 -7.27
C LYS A 84 4.46 19.29 -5.90
N LEU A 85 5.49 18.47 -5.77
CA LEU A 85 5.85 17.84 -4.48
C LEU A 85 6.71 18.76 -3.60
N LEU A 86 7.22 19.88 -4.16
CA LEU A 86 8.02 20.83 -3.41
C LEU A 86 7.11 21.77 -2.62
N VAL A 87 7.28 21.76 -1.31
CA VAL A 87 6.69 22.75 -0.42
C VAL A 87 7.75 23.78 -0.10
N ILE A 88 7.57 25.00 -0.61
CA ILE A 88 8.51 26.11 -0.44
C ILE A 88 7.83 27.18 0.39
N LYS A 89 8.38 27.46 1.57
CA LYS A 89 7.96 28.52 2.47
C LYS A 89 9.03 29.61 2.53
N GLU A 90 8.81 30.62 3.33
CA GLU A 90 9.75 31.76 3.45
C GLU A 90 11.12 31.34 4.00
N ASP A 91 11.13 30.44 5.00
CA ASP A 91 12.31 30.02 5.76
C ASP A 91 12.66 28.54 5.61
N GLU A 92 11.82 27.75 4.98
CA GLU A 92 12.05 26.33 4.78
C GLU A 92 11.57 25.82 3.42
N ALA A 93 12.18 24.73 2.95
CA ALA A 93 11.68 24.01 1.80
C ALA A 93 11.89 22.50 2.02
N TYR A 94 10.90 21.72 1.63
CA TYR A 94 10.99 20.26 1.65
C TYR A 94 10.24 19.63 0.48
N CYS A 95 10.58 18.39 0.15
CA CYS A 95 9.89 17.62 -0.87
C CYS A 95 9.00 16.57 -0.21
N GLN A 96 7.71 16.57 -0.56
CA GLN A 96 6.82 15.49 -0.20
C GLN A 96 7.16 14.26 -1.05
N PRO A 97 7.16 13.03 -0.49
CA PRO A 97 7.42 11.83 -1.27
C PRO A 97 6.26 11.49 -2.23
N CYS A 98 5.05 11.86 -1.88
CA CYS A 98 3.80 11.69 -2.62
C CYS A 98 2.71 12.54 -1.99
N VAL A 99 1.51 12.51 -2.56
CA VAL A 99 0.26 13.02 -1.98
C VAL A 99 -0.73 11.87 -1.86
N SER A 100 -1.64 11.93 -0.87
CA SER A 100 -2.53 10.85 -0.44
C SER A 100 -4.03 11.20 -0.53
N PRO A 101 -4.50 11.80 -1.65
CA PRO A 101 -5.85 12.35 -1.70
C PRO A 101 -6.95 11.29 -1.51
N VAL A 102 -6.78 10.10 -2.02
CA VAL A 102 -7.77 9.01 -1.89
C VAL A 102 -7.81 8.50 -0.45
N TRP A 103 -6.65 8.19 0.11
CA TRP A 103 -6.50 7.73 1.49
C TRP A 103 -7.06 8.73 2.49
N ASP A 104 -6.60 9.98 2.43
CA ASP A 104 -7.02 11.04 3.36
C ASP A 104 -8.52 11.33 3.25
N THR A 105 -9.08 11.32 2.04
CA THR A 105 -10.50 11.54 1.80
C THR A 105 -11.34 10.39 2.37
N ALA A 106 -10.91 9.14 2.17
CA ALA A 106 -11.62 7.97 2.68
C ALA A 106 -11.61 7.93 4.22
N LEU A 107 -10.46 8.17 4.86
CA LEU A 107 -10.36 8.25 6.32
C LEU A 107 -11.16 9.42 6.90
N THR A 108 -11.16 10.58 6.21
CA THR A 108 -11.97 11.72 6.61
C THR A 108 -13.46 11.40 6.53
N ALA A 109 -13.90 10.72 5.47
CA ALA A 109 -15.29 10.27 5.35
C ALA A 109 -15.68 9.32 6.51
N HIS A 110 -14.80 8.38 6.88
CA HIS A 110 -15.01 7.52 8.06
C HIS A 110 -15.17 8.34 9.34
N THR A 111 -14.29 9.32 9.57
CA THR A 111 -14.34 10.18 10.76
C THR A 111 -15.62 10.99 10.81
N LEU A 112 -16.02 11.59 9.70
CA LEU A 112 -17.26 12.36 9.60
C LEU A 112 -18.51 11.50 9.88
N LEU A 113 -18.52 10.26 9.33
CA LEU A 113 -19.58 9.30 9.61
C LEU A 113 -19.60 8.84 11.07
N GLU A 114 -18.44 8.77 11.75
CA GLU A 114 -18.36 8.45 13.18
C GLU A 114 -18.90 9.58 14.04
N VAL A 115 -18.52 10.81 13.75
CA VAL A 115 -19.04 12.02 14.43
C VAL A 115 -20.55 12.12 14.24
N GLY A 116 -21.05 11.87 13.04
CA GLY A 116 -22.46 11.87 12.71
C GLY A 116 -23.06 13.28 12.65
N GLY A 117 -24.37 13.31 12.41
CA GLY A 117 -25.14 14.53 12.25
C GLY A 117 -25.21 15.01 10.79
N PRO A 118 -26.23 15.81 10.45
CA PRO A 118 -26.56 16.10 9.05
C PRO A 118 -25.42 16.74 8.25
N GLU A 119 -24.65 17.63 8.87
CA GLU A 119 -23.54 18.32 8.20
C GLU A 119 -22.37 17.35 7.91
N CYS A 120 -21.94 16.59 8.92
CA CYS A 120 -20.86 15.61 8.77
C CYS A 120 -21.24 14.52 7.75
N GLU A 121 -22.47 14.04 7.79
CA GLU A 121 -22.97 13.04 6.84
C GLU A 121 -23.04 13.58 5.41
N ALA A 122 -23.45 14.84 5.23
CA ALA A 122 -23.41 15.48 3.91
C ALA A 122 -22.00 15.60 3.37
N ARG A 123 -21.02 16.05 4.18
CA ARG A 123 -19.63 16.15 3.79
C ARG A 123 -18.97 14.78 3.49
N ALA A 124 -19.33 13.77 4.27
CA ALA A 124 -18.88 12.40 3.99
C ALA A 124 -19.39 11.91 2.62
N ARG A 125 -20.65 12.23 2.26
CA ARG A 125 -21.18 11.89 0.93
C ARG A 125 -20.48 12.64 -0.18
N ASP A 126 -20.26 13.96 -0.03
CA ASP A 126 -19.51 14.76 -1.00
C ASP A 126 -18.13 14.11 -1.25
N SER A 127 -17.46 13.63 -0.18
CA SER A 127 -16.17 12.94 -0.25
C SER A 127 -16.27 11.60 -1.01
N LEU A 128 -17.31 10.81 -0.73
CA LEU A 128 -17.51 9.51 -1.40
C LEU A 128 -17.94 9.68 -2.87
N ASP A 129 -18.68 10.73 -3.18
CA ASP A 129 -19.05 11.09 -4.55
C ASP A 129 -17.82 11.50 -5.39
N TRP A 130 -16.85 12.12 -4.73
CA TRP A 130 -15.56 12.40 -5.37
C TRP A 130 -14.72 11.13 -5.55
N LEU A 131 -14.74 10.19 -4.59
CA LEU A 131 -13.99 8.93 -4.66
C LEU A 131 -14.56 7.95 -5.69
N GLN A 132 -15.89 7.90 -5.86
CA GLN A 132 -16.54 6.91 -6.71
C GLN A 132 -16.02 6.87 -8.15
N PRO A 133 -15.88 7.99 -8.88
CA PRO A 133 -15.38 7.99 -10.25
C PRO A 133 -13.89 7.70 -10.38
N LEU A 134 -13.14 7.69 -9.28
CA LEU A 134 -11.70 7.34 -9.26
C LEU A 134 -11.47 5.84 -9.23
N GLN A 135 -12.52 5.01 -9.12
CA GLN A 135 -12.38 3.56 -9.19
C GLN A 135 -11.82 3.14 -10.55
N VAL A 136 -10.75 2.37 -10.55
CA VAL A 136 -10.14 1.83 -11.76
C VAL A 136 -10.94 0.61 -12.23
N LEU A 137 -11.60 0.73 -13.38
CA LEU A 137 -12.51 -0.29 -13.91
C LEU A 137 -12.10 -0.88 -15.26
N ASP A 138 -11.21 -0.23 -15.99
CA ASP A 138 -10.89 -0.48 -17.40
C ASP A 138 -9.39 -0.68 -17.68
N ILE A 139 -8.52 -0.52 -16.67
CA ILE A 139 -7.08 -0.72 -16.81
C ILE A 139 -6.66 -1.93 -16.00
N ASN A 140 -6.04 -2.90 -16.67
CA ASN A 140 -5.33 -4.00 -16.03
C ASN A 140 -3.94 -3.49 -15.63
N GLY A 141 -3.74 -3.25 -14.33
CA GLY A 141 -2.44 -2.86 -13.77
C GLY A 141 -1.45 -4.02 -13.72
N ASP A 142 -0.28 -3.76 -13.19
CA ASP A 142 0.82 -4.75 -13.11
C ASP A 142 0.43 -5.97 -12.26
N TRP A 143 -0.48 -5.82 -11.29
CA TRP A 143 -1.08 -6.90 -10.50
C TRP A 143 -1.72 -8.01 -11.36
N SER A 144 -2.20 -7.69 -12.55
CA SER A 144 -2.86 -8.64 -13.45
C SER A 144 -1.92 -9.71 -13.99
N ALA A 145 -0.60 -9.50 -13.94
CA ALA A 145 0.37 -10.53 -14.29
C ALA A 145 0.28 -11.76 -13.36
N ALA A 146 0.01 -11.54 -12.06
CA ALA A 146 -0.22 -12.63 -11.09
C ALA A 146 -1.68 -13.11 -11.07
N ARG A 147 -2.63 -12.28 -11.46
CA ARG A 147 -4.08 -12.54 -11.38
C ARG A 147 -4.81 -12.11 -12.66
N PRO A 148 -4.53 -12.77 -13.81
CA PRO A 148 -5.07 -12.35 -15.12
C PRO A 148 -6.60 -12.47 -15.24
N ASP A 149 -7.24 -13.30 -14.44
CA ASP A 149 -8.68 -13.54 -14.45
C ASP A 149 -9.47 -12.58 -13.53
N VAL A 150 -8.77 -11.76 -12.74
CA VAL A 150 -9.41 -10.78 -11.84
C VAL A 150 -9.66 -9.49 -12.61
N ARG A 151 -10.89 -8.99 -12.52
CA ARG A 151 -11.28 -7.73 -13.18
C ARG A 151 -10.83 -6.53 -12.36
N PRO A 152 -10.42 -5.40 -12.99
CA PRO A 152 -10.09 -4.16 -12.26
C PRO A 152 -11.25 -3.70 -11.37
N GLY A 153 -10.96 -3.10 -10.23
CA GLY A 153 -11.99 -2.68 -9.27
C GLY A 153 -11.47 -1.89 -8.08
N GLY A 154 -10.16 -1.60 -8.03
CA GLY A 154 -9.53 -0.90 -6.92
C GLY A 154 -9.45 0.60 -7.09
N TRP A 155 -8.96 1.27 -6.06
CA TRP A 155 -8.58 2.69 -6.06
C TRP A 155 -7.08 2.82 -5.86
N ALA A 156 -6.48 3.80 -6.52
CA ALA A 156 -5.10 4.19 -6.26
C ALA A 156 -5.03 5.16 -5.08
N PHE A 157 -3.89 5.20 -4.40
CA PHE A 157 -3.60 6.11 -3.29
C PHE A 157 -3.61 7.59 -3.70
N GLN A 158 -3.16 7.88 -4.93
CA GLN A 158 -2.99 9.21 -5.48
C GLN A 158 -4.17 9.63 -6.38
N TYR A 159 -4.14 10.85 -6.91
CA TYR A 159 -5.15 11.37 -7.84
C TYR A 159 -5.28 10.54 -9.12
N ALA A 160 -4.15 10.14 -9.71
CA ALA A 160 -4.10 9.30 -10.90
C ALA A 160 -2.90 8.36 -10.83
N ASN A 161 -3.16 7.08 -10.68
CA ASN A 161 -2.17 6.01 -10.75
C ASN A 161 -2.83 4.67 -11.11
N PRO A 162 -3.54 4.58 -12.25
CA PRO A 162 -4.46 3.47 -12.54
C PRO A 162 -3.78 2.13 -12.75
N HIS A 163 -2.47 2.08 -13.01
CA HIS A 163 -1.72 0.84 -13.10
C HIS A 163 -1.39 0.23 -11.73
N TYR A 164 -1.51 1.03 -10.66
CA TYR A 164 -1.18 0.62 -9.29
C TYR A 164 -2.31 0.98 -8.31
N PRO A 165 -3.53 0.43 -8.50
CA PRO A 165 -4.55 0.51 -7.46
C PRO A 165 -4.03 -0.22 -6.22
N ASP A 166 -4.47 0.23 -5.05
CA ASP A 166 -3.98 -0.18 -3.74
C ASP A 166 -5.07 -0.94 -2.97
N LEU A 167 -4.69 -2.06 -2.36
CA LEU A 167 -5.64 -2.90 -1.61
C LEU A 167 -6.07 -2.25 -0.30
N ASP A 168 -5.17 -1.52 0.35
CA ASP A 168 -5.47 -0.82 1.61
C ASP A 168 -6.46 0.32 1.36
N ASP A 169 -6.19 1.17 0.36
CA ASP A 169 -7.08 2.25 -0.07
C ASP A 169 -8.45 1.73 -0.50
N THR A 170 -8.45 0.69 -1.33
CA THR A 170 -9.69 0.08 -1.81
C THR A 170 -10.55 -0.41 -0.65
N ALA A 171 -9.95 -1.09 0.31
CA ALA A 171 -10.69 -1.59 1.48
C ALA A 171 -11.28 -0.45 2.31
N VAL A 172 -10.52 0.63 2.54
CA VAL A 172 -10.99 1.79 3.32
C VAL A 172 -12.11 2.52 2.59
N VAL A 173 -11.98 2.75 1.27
CA VAL A 173 -13.03 3.39 0.46
C VAL A 173 -14.32 2.57 0.48
N VAL A 174 -14.23 1.26 0.28
CA VAL A 174 -15.38 0.34 0.31
C VAL A 174 -16.07 0.36 1.68
N MET A 175 -15.31 0.32 2.77
CA MET A 175 -15.85 0.40 4.13
C MET A 175 -16.54 1.75 4.41
N ALA A 176 -15.99 2.86 3.89
CA ALA A 176 -16.63 4.18 4.03
C ALA A 176 -17.95 4.26 3.26
N MET A 177 -17.99 3.73 2.04
CA MET A 177 -19.20 3.64 1.22
C MET A 177 -20.27 2.77 1.88
N ASP A 178 -19.91 1.64 2.47
CA ASP A 178 -20.83 0.78 3.21
C ASP A 178 -21.43 1.48 4.44
N ARG A 179 -20.60 2.17 5.22
CA ARG A 179 -21.08 2.95 6.38
C ARG A 179 -22.06 4.06 5.97
N ALA A 180 -21.80 4.74 4.87
CA ALA A 180 -22.71 5.75 4.35
C ALA A 180 -24.04 5.11 3.86
N SER A 181 -23.95 3.99 3.13
CA SER A 181 -25.11 3.26 2.62
C SER A 181 -25.98 2.66 3.74
N SER A 182 -25.41 2.31 4.87
CA SER A 182 -26.15 1.82 6.04
C SER A 182 -27.06 2.89 6.67
N ARG A 183 -26.70 4.17 6.48
CA ARG A 183 -27.50 5.32 6.99
C ARG A 183 -28.58 5.78 6.01
N GLU A 184 -28.28 5.67 4.71
CA GLU A 184 -29.22 5.95 3.62
C GLU A 184 -29.09 4.89 2.54
N PRO A 185 -29.89 3.82 2.59
CA PRO A 185 -29.77 2.69 1.67
C PRO A 185 -30.41 3.01 0.31
N ASP A 186 -29.82 3.94 -0.44
CA ASP A 186 -30.22 4.31 -1.81
C ASP A 186 -29.59 3.42 -2.89
N GLY A 187 -28.64 2.58 -2.49
CA GLY A 187 -27.91 1.70 -3.40
C GLY A 187 -26.86 2.40 -4.27
N LYS A 188 -26.60 3.69 -4.05
CA LYS A 188 -25.73 4.53 -4.87
C LYS A 188 -24.33 3.93 -5.08
N TYR A 189 -23.71 3.43 -4.01
CA TYR A 189 -22.34 2.89 -4.05
C TYR A 189 -22.28 1.37 -4.25
N SER A 190 -23.41 0.68 -4.37
CA SER A 190 -23.48 -0.79 -4.33
C SER A 190 -22.65 -1.47 -5.42
N GLN A 191 -22.62 -0.93 -6.63
CA GLN A 191 -21.79 -1.47 -7.72
C GLN A 191 -20.29 -1.25 -7.47
N ALA A 192 -19.92 -0.06 -6.99
CA ALA A 192 -18.54 0.26 -6.68
C ALA A 192 -18.00 -0.64 -5.55
N MET A 193 -18.77 -0.81 -4.48
CA MET A 193 -18.44 -1.71 -3.36
C MET A 193 -18.30 -3.17 -3.82
N ALA A 194 -19.26 -3.67 -4.59
CA ALA A 194 -19.22 -5.05 -5.08
C ALA A 194 -17.99 -5.30 -5.96
N ARG A 195 -17.62 -4.33 -6.80
CA ARG A 195 -16.47 -4.41 -7.67
C ARG A 195 -15.15 -4.34 -6.89
N GLY A 196 -15.04 -3.45 -5.90
CA GLY A 196 -13.89 -3.36 -4.99
C GLY A 196 -13.73 -4.63 -4.16
N GLN A 197 -14.81 -5.18 -3.62
CA GLN A 197 -14.79 -6.44 -2.89
C GLN A 197 -14.32 -7.62 -3.77
N GLU A 198 -14.81 -7.71 -5.01
CA GLU A 198 -14.36 -8.74 -5.96
C GLU A 198 -12.85 -8.64 -6.22
N TRP A 199 -12.37 -7.43 -6.46
CA TRP A 199 -10.96 -7.17 -6.73
C TRP A 199 -10.07 -7.51 -5.53
N VAL A 200 -10.41 -7.05 -4.32
CA VAL A 200 -9.68 -7.36 -3.09
C VAL A 200 -9.67 -8.88 -2.83
N ALA A 201 -10.81 -9.57 -2.96
CA ALA A 201 -10.86 -11.02 -2.77
C ALA A 201 -10.00 -11.77 -3.82
N GLY A 202 -9.98 -11.29 -5.06
CA GLY A 202 -9.20 -11.87 -6.15
C GLY A 202 -7.69 -11.72 -5.99
N LEU A 203 -7.22 -10.71 -5.25
CA LEU A 203 -5.81 -10.48 -4.98
C LEU A 203 -5.30 -11.10 -3.67
N GLN A 204 -6.09 -11.93 -3.02
CA GLN A 204 -5.60 -12.69 -1.86
C GLN A 204 -4.46 -13.62 -2.26
N SER A 205 -3.34 -13.55 -1.55
CA SER A 205 -2.20 -14.42 -1.75
C SER A 205 -2.48 -15.85 -1.26
N ALA A 206 -1.72 -16.81 -1.77
CA ALA A 206 -1.88 -18.24 -1.43
C ALA A 206 -1.72 -18.54 0.07
N ASN A 207 -0.92 -17.72 0.78
CA ASN A 207 -0.76 -17.82 2.24
C ASN A 207 -1.96 -17.26 3.04
N GLY A 208 -2.95 -16.68 2.37
CA GLY A 208 -4.16 -16.10 2.97
C GLY A 208 -4.09 -14.60 3.31
N GLY A 209 -2.92 -13.98 3.24
CA GLY A 209 -2.74 -12.55 3.45
C GLY A 209 -2.94 -11.71 2.18
N TRP A 210 -2.83 -10.40 2.33
CA TRP A 210 -2.84 -9.44 1.22
C TRP A 210 -1.63 -8.53 1.31
N ALA A 211 -1.06 -8.22 0.16
CA ALA A 211 -0.07 -7.18 -0.04
C ALA A 211 -0.75 -5.87 -0.46
N ALA A 212 0.01 -4.80 -0.71
CA ALA A 212 -0.58 -3.53 -1.10
C ALA A 212 -1.01 -3.50 -2.58
N PHE A 213 -0.20 -4.04 -3.48
CA PHE A 213 -0.38 -3.92 -4.94
C PHE A 213 -0.45 -5.24 -5.68
N ASP A 214 0.12 -6.31 -5.12
CA ASP A 214 0.40 -7.55 -5.84
C ASP A 214 -0.12 -8.78 -5.07
N ALA A 215 -0.12 -9.93 -5.72
CA ALA A 215 -0.39 -11.21 -5.07
C ALA A 215 0.78 -12.16 -5.26
N ASP A 216 1.12 -12.92 -4.20
CA ASP A 216 2.18 -13.95 -4.22
C ASP A 216 3.58 -13.42 -4.56
N ASN A 217 3.86 -12.13 -4.37
CA ASN A 217 5.17 -11.52 -4.63
C ASN A 217 6.12 -11.69 -3.43
N GLU A 218 6.49 -12.93 -3.13
CA GLU A 218 7.29 -13.34 -1.97
C GLU A 218 8.67 -13.90 -2.35
N TYR A 219 9.26 -13.44 -3.42
CA TYR A 219 10.57 -13.91 -3.90
C TYR A 219 11.73 -13.37 -3.05
N TYR A 220 11.73 -13.61 -1.76
CA TYR A 220 12.65 -13.03 -0.75
C TYR A 220 14.14 -13.13 -1.09
N TYR A 221 14.56 -14.09 -1.95
CA TYR A 221 15.94 -14.17 -2.41
C TYR A 221 16.37 -12.95 -3.23
N LEU A 222 15.43 -12.22 -3.85
CA LEU A 222 15.71 -10.99 -4.60
C LEU A 222 16.19 -9.86 -3.67
N ASN A 223 15.79 -9.85 -2.40
CA ASN A 223 16.31 -8.91 -1.41
C ASN A 223 17.81 -9.10 -1.11
N GLN A 224 18.43 -10.13 -1.65
CA GLN A 224 19.88 -10.36 -1.55
C GLN A 224 20.68 -9.69 -2.67
N ILE A 225 20.03 -9.10 -3.66
CA ILE A 225 20.68 -8.36 -4.76
C ILE A 225 21.37 -7.12 -4.18
N PRO A 226 22.73 -7.00 -4.29
CA PRO A 226 23.47 -5.99 -3.55
C PRO A 226 23.32 -4.55 -4.08
N PHE A 227 22.72 -4.39 -5.25
CA PHE A 227 22.53 -3.10 -5.93
C PHE A 227 21.05 -2.74 -6.10
N ALA A 228 20.16 -3.54 -5.54
CA ALA A 228 18.72 -3.26 -5.56
C ALA A 228 18.30 -2.40 -4.35
N ASP A 229 17.25 -1.65 -4.53
CA ASP A 229 16.58 -0.96 -3.41
C ASP A 229 15.88 -1.99 -2.52
N HIS A 230 16.44 -2.20 -1.34
CA HIS A 230 15.97 -3.21 -0.41
C HIS A 230 14.59 -2.85 0.14
N GLY A 231 13.65 -3.78 -0.03
CA GLY A 231 12.26 -3.61 0.36
C GLY A 231 11.33 -3.06 -0.75
N ALA A 232 11.88 -2.55 -1.86
CA ALA A 232 11.08 -2.04 -2.98
C ALA A 232 10.85 -3.06 -4.11
N LEU A 233 11.63 -4.17 -4.17
CA LEU A 233 11.48 -5.20 -5.19
C LEU A 233 10.31 -6.15 -4.96
N LEU A 234 9.87 -6.29 -3.71
CA LEU A 234 8.85 -7.24 -3.31
C LEU A 234 7.67 -6.52 -2.68
N ASP A 235 6.51 -7.10 -2.91
CA ASP A 235 5.27 -6.73 -2.25
C ASP A 235 4.65 -7.96 -1.58
N PRO A 236 5.25 -8.44 -0.47
CA PRO A 236 4.70 -9.57 0.27
C PRO A 236 3.45 -9.15 1.05
N PRO A 237 2.52 -10.09 1.32
CA PRO A 237 1.46 -9.86 2.28
C PRO A 237 1.99 -9.35 3.61
N THR A 238 1.29 -8.37 4.19
CA THR A 238 1.60 -7.79 5.50
C THR A 238 0.36 -7.74 6.37
N GLU A 239 0.57 -7.74 7.68
CA GLU A 239 -0.50 -7.88 8.65
C GLU A 239 -1.43 -6.67 8.68
N ASP A 240 -0.90 -5.47 8.45
CA ASP A 240 -1.66 -4.21 8.37
C ASP A 240 -2.62 -4.20 7.16
N VAL A 241 -2.14 -4.51 5.96
CA VAL A 241 -2.99 -4.58 4.74
C VAL A 241 -3.97 -5.74 4.84
N ALA A 242 -3.49 -6.94 5.26
CA ALA A 242 -4.36 -8.10 5.46
C ALA A 242 -5.48 -7.81 6.48
N ALA A 243 -5.17 -7.10 7.57
CA ALA A 243 -6.15 -6.69 8.57
C ALA A 243 -7.22 -5.76 7.98
N ARG A 244 -6.82 -4.82 7.11
CA ARG A 244 -7.75 -3.92 6.43
C ARG A 244 -8.71 -4.67 5.53
N CYS A 245 -8.19 -5.62 4.73
CA CYS A 245 -9.00 -6.48 3.87
C CYS A 245 -9.96 -7.37 4.68
N VAL A 246 -9.50 -7.97 5.78
CA VAL A 246 -10.34 -8.75 6.72
C VAL A 246 -11.45 -7.87 7.32
N SER A 247 -11.12 -6.64 7.76
CA SER A 247 -12.10 -5.68 8.28
C SER A 247 -13.19 -5.36 7.26
N MET A 248 -12.79 -5.09 6.02
CA MET A 248 -13.72 -4.81 4.92
C MET A 248 -14.66 -6.00 4.66
N LEU A 249 -14.10 -7.20 4.51
CA LEU A 249 -14.91 -8.40 4.26
C LEU A 249 -15.91 -8.65 5.40
N ALA A 250 -15.47 -8.52 6.64
CA ALA A 250 -16.32 -8.69 7.81
C ALA A 250 -17.43 -7.64 7.89
N GLN A 251 -17.12 -6.37 7.62
CA GLN A 251 -18.09 -5.28 7.59
C GLN A 251 -19.16 -5.49 6.51
N LEU A 252 -18.75 -5.94 5.32
CA LEU A 252 -19.67 -6.29 4.22
C LEU A 252 -20.49 -7.56 4.46
N GLY A 253 -20.40 -8.14 5.64
CA GLY A 253 -21.25 -9.25 6.06
C GLY A 253 -20.64 -10.65 5.86
N ALA A 254 -19.38 -10.77 5.44
CA ALA A 254 -18.71 -12.07 5.49
C ALA A 254 -18.64 -12.61 6.93
N ARG A 255 -18.74 -13.91 7.09
CA ARG A 255 -18.72 -14.56 8.39
C ARG A 255 -17.75 -15.73 8.37
N ALA A 256 -17.01 -15.91 9.46
CA ALA A 256 -16.12 -17.05 9.67
C ALA A 256 -16.86 -18.39 9.47
N GLY A 257 -16.22 -19.32 8.79
CA GLY A 257 -16.78 -20.61 8.39
C GLY A 257 -17.76 -20.56 7.20
N LYS A 258 -17.97 -19.36 6.59
CA LYS A 258 -18.86 -19.18 5.42
C LYS A 258 -18.18 -18.42 4.27
N SER A 259 -17.04 -17.82 4.51
CA SER A 259 -16.27 -17.07 3.51
C SER A 259 -14.83 -17.56 3.53
N GLU A 260 -14.41 -18.25 2.48
CA GLU A 260 -13.05 -18.81 2.37
C GLU A 260 -11.98 -17.72 2.46
N ALA A 261 -12.22 -16.56 1.79
CA ALA A 261 -11.27 -15.45 1.82
C ALA A 261 -11.12 -14.87 3.24
N LEU A 262 -12.22 -14.72 3.97
CA LEU A 262 -12.18 -14.26 5.37
C LEU A 262 -11.47 -15.27 6.26
N ASP A 263 -11.79 -16.57 6.12
CA ASP A 263 -11.19 -17.62 6.95
C ASP A 263 -9.67 -17.73 6.74
N LYS A 264 -9.21 -17.65 5.49
CA LYS A 264 -7.78 -17.61 5.16
C LYS A 264 -7.11 -16.36 5.72
N GLY A 265 -7.75 -15.20 5.62
CA GLY A 265 -7.23 -13.95 6.18
C GLY A 265 -7.09 -13.98 7.70
N ILE A 266 -8.11 -14.48 8.41
CA ILE A 266 -8.04 -14.70 9.86
C ILE A 266 -6.90 -15.66 10.20
N ALA A 267 -6.78 -16.78 9.48
CA ALA A 267 -5.72 -17.76 9.71
C ALA A 267 -4.33 -17.15 9.50
N TYR A 268 -4.13 -16.35 8.44
CA TYR A 268 -2.90 -15.61 8.19
C TYR A 268 -2.54 -14.69 9.36
N LEU A 269 -3.47 -13.85 9.81
CA LEU A 269 -3.24 -12.93 10.93
C LEU A 269 -2.89 -13.66 12.23
N LEU A 270 -3.56 -14.77 12.52
CA LEU A 270 -3.25 -15.57 13.72
C LEU A 270 -1.88 -16.27 13.64
N GLN A 271 -1.46 -16.70 12.45
CA GLN A 271 -0.16 -17.36 12.24
C GLN A 271 1.03 -16.39 12.28
N THR A 272 0.82 -15.15 11.89
CA THR A 272 1.89 -14.13 11.82
C THR A 272 2.10 -13.36 13.12
N GLN A 273 1.28 -13.60 14.16
CA GLN A 273 1.47 -12.97 15.47
C GLN A 273 2.88 -13.22 16.01
N ALA A 274 3.59 -12.16 16.35
CA ALA A 274 4.92 -12.22 16.93
C ALA A 274 4.90 -12.89 18.34
N LYS A 275 6.06 -13.34 18.78
CA LYS A 275 6.19 -14.05 20.06
C LYS A 275 5.80 -13.20 21.27
N ASP A 276 5.93 -11.90 21.19
CA ASP A 276 5.52 -10.96 22.25
C ASP A 276 4.04 -10.60 22.21
N GLY A 277 3.33 -10.91 21.14
CA GLY A 277 1.90 -10.65 20.96
C GLY A 277 1.59 -9.56 19.94
N SER A 278 2.61 -8.86 19.47
CA SER A 278 2.46 -7.81 18.46
C SER A 278 2.30 -8.36 17.04
N TRP A 279 1.93 -7.50 16.10
CA TRP A 279 1.97 -7.75 14.67
C TRP A 279 2.77 -6.65 13.95
N TYR A 280 3.46 -7.05 12.89
CA TYR A 280 4.21 -6.15 12.05
C TYR A 280 3.29 -5.27 11.21
N GLY A 281 3.66 -4.01 11.01
CA GLY A 281 3.02 -3.07 10.08
C GLY A 281 4.04 -2.49 9.12
N ARG A 282 3.80 -2.62 7.82
CA ARG A 282 4.69 -2.12 6.78
C ARG A 282 4.41 -0.66 6.44
N TRP A 283 3.13 -0.31 6.33
CA TRP A 283 2.66 0.96 5.78
C TRP A 283 2.41 2.03 6.83
N GLY A 284 2.47 1.66 8.08
CA GLY A 284 2.54 2.56 9.23
C GLY A 284 3.62 2.11 10.20
N MET A 285 4.06 2.97 11.10
CA MET A 285 5.11 2.67 12.08
C MET A 285 4.49 2.01 13.31
N ASN A 286 4.96 0.93 13.63
CA ASN A 286 5.31 -0.30 12.96
C ASN A 286 4.52 -1.42 13.65
N TYR A 287 5.01 -1.96 14.80
CA TYR A 287 4.31 -2.99 15.57
C TYR A 287 3.07 -2.46 16.30
N ILE A 288 3.10 -1.21 16.80
CA ILE A 288 1.91 -0.59 17.39
C ILE A 288 0.83 -0.46 16.31
N TYR A 289 1.17 0.08 15.14
CA TYR A 289 0.27 0.24 14.01
C TYR A 289 -0.29 -1.10 13.52
N GLY A 290 0.56 -2.10 13.29
CA GLY A 290 0.14 -3.43 12.86
C GLY A 290 -0.77 -4.10 13.90
N THR A 291 -0.43 -3.97 15.17
CA THR A 291 -1.19 -4.61 16.26
C THR A 291 -2.60 -4.05 16.41
N TRP A 292 -2.77 -2.71 16.43
CA TRP A 292 -4.13 -2.17 16.52
C TRP A 292 -4.96 -2.51 15.27
N SER A 293 -4.35 -2.48 14.08
CA SER A 293 -5.02 -2.85 12.83
C SER A 293 -5.56 -4.28 12.89
N VAL A 294 -4.73 -5.23 13.34
CA VAL A 294 -5.13 -6.64 13.45
C VAL A 294 -6.17 -6.85 14.55
N LEU A 295 -6.03 -6.21 15.70
CA LEU A 295 -7.03 -6.30 16.77
C LEU A 295 -8.41 -5.82 16.30
N CYS A 296 -8.47 -4.69 15.59
CA CYS A 296 -9.71 -4.20 14.99
C CYS A 296 -10.30 -5.18 13.98
N ALA A 297 -9.47 -5.77 13.12
CA ALA A 297 -9.89 -6.72 12.11
C ALA A 297 -10.45 -8.01 12.69
N LEU A 298 -9.74 -8.60 13.64
CA LEU A 298 -10.17 -9.84 14.29
C LEU A 298 -11.45 -9.63 15.12
N ASN A 299 -11.58 -8.46 15.78
CA ASN A 299 -12.81 -8.09 16.46
C ASN A 299 -13.99 -7.93 15.48
N ALA A 300 -13.78 -7.25 14.35
CA ALA A 300 -14.80 -7.11 13.30
C ALA A 300 -15.20 -8.47 12.70
N ALA A 301 -14.26 -9.39 12.56
CA ALA A 301 -14.50 -10.75 12.12
C ALA A 301 -15.21 -11.64 13.16
N GLY A 302 -15.42 -11.12 14.38
CA GLY A 302 -16.16 -11.79 15.45
C GLY A 302 -15.33 -12.72 16.34
N LEU A 303 -14.00 -12.55 16.38
CA LEU A 303 -13.18 -13.24 17.38
C LEU A 303 -13.53 -12.73 18.79
N ASP A 304 -13.59 -13.68 19.73
CA ASP A 304 -13.81 -13.38 21.14
C ASP A 304 -12.65 -12.52 21.69
N ALA A 305 -12.98 -11.49 22.45
CA ALA A 305 -12.00 -10.64 23.11
C ALA A 305 -11.05 -11.40 24.06
N ASP A 306 -11.53 -12.53 24.60
CA ASP A 306 -10.75 -13.42 25.45
C ASP A 306 -9.96 -14.49 24.66
N ALA A 307 -10.04 -14.49 23.32
CA ALA A 307 -9.19 -15.37 22.52
C ALA A 307 -7.70 -15.15 22.83
N PRO A 308 -6.88 -16.21 22.91
CA PRO A 308 -5.48 -16.08 23.33
C PRO A 308 -4.67 -15.05 22.55
N ALA A 309 -4.88 -14.94 21.23
CA ALA A 309 -4.18 -13.97 20.39
C ALA A 309 -4.58 -12.53 20.72
N MET A 310 -5.89 -12.28 20.95
CA MET A 310 -6.42 -10.96 21.31
C MET A 310 -5.90 -10.52 22.67
N ARG A 311 -5.96 -11.39 23.68
CA ARG A 311 -5.46 -11.10 25.04
C ARG A 311 -3.97 -10.79 25.03
N LYS A 312 -3.20 -11.62 24.35
CA LYS A 312 -1.75 -11.47 24.28
C LYS A 312 -1.34 -10.12 23.66
N ALA A 313 -2.05 -9.67 22.62
CA ALA A 313 -1.80 -8.39 21.99
C ALA A 313 -2.23 -7.22 22.88
N ALA A 314 -3.36 -7.33 23.57
CA ALA A 314 -3.82 -6.33 24.53
C ALA A 314 -2.81 -6.19 25.69
N ASP A 315 -2.36 -7.30 26.25
CA ASP A 315 -1.34 -7.32 27.32
C ASP A 315 -0.01 -6.69 26.85
N TRP A 316 0.39 -6.97 25.59
CA TRP A 316 1.56 -6.34 24.99
C TRP A 316 1.39 -4.82 24.87
N LEU A 317 0.27 -4.31 24.32
CA LEU A 317 0.01 -2.87 24.25
C LEU A 317 0.04 -2.19 25.62
N VAL A 318 -0.57 -2.80 26.63
CA VAL A 318 -0.53 -2.29 28.02
C VAL A 318 0.90 -2.27 28.54
N SER A 319 1.71 -3.30 28.23
CA SER A 319 3.10 -3.40 28.72
C SER A 319 4.04 -2.34 28.16
N ILE A 320 3.74 -1.77 26.99
CA ILE A 320 4.56 -0.75 26.33
C ILE A 320 3.95 0.66 26.42
N GLN A 321 2.84 0.82 27.13
CA GLN A 321 2.23 2.14 27.34
C GLN A 321 3.14 3.05 28.15
N ASN A 322 3.34 4.27 27.69
CA ASN A 322 4.14 5.28 28.38
C ASN A 322 3.42 5.81 29.63
N GLN A 323 4.17 6.44 30.52
CA GLN A 323 3.63 7.01 31.79
C GLN A 323 2.59 8.12 31.58
N ASP A 324 2.64 8.79 30.42
CA ASP A 324 1.66 9.80 30.03
C ASP A 324 0.36 9.21 29.46
N GLY A 325 0.28 7.88 29.36
CA GLY A 325 -0.88 7.15 28.83
C GLY A 325 -0.85 6.92 27.32
N GLY A 326 0.13 7.52 26.61
CA GLY A 326 0.29 7.36 25.18
C GLY A 326 1.24 6.22 24.78
N TRP A 327 1.45 6.10 23.49
CA TRP A 327 2.37 5.15 22.87
C TRP A 327 3.29 5.85 21.88
N GLY A 328 4.46 5.29 21.66
CA GLY A 328 5.39 5.77 20.65
C GLY A 328 6.27 4.65 20.12
N GLU A 329 6.69 4.78 18.88
CA GLU A 329 7.56 3.83 18.20
C GLU A 329 8.53 4.56 17.27
N GLY A 330 9.81 4.23 17.31
CA GLY A 330 10.85 4.78 16.44
C GLY A 330 11.03 3.93 15.17
N GLY A 331 11.54 4.54 14.10
CA GLY A 331 11.82 3.85 12.83
C GLY A 331 12.84 2.71 12.94
N GLU A 332 13.59 2.66 14.01
CA GLU A 332 14.53 1.56 14.31
C GLU A 332 13.82 0.20 14.47
N SER A 333 12.53 0.19 14.79
CA SER A 333 11.74 -1.06 14.91
C SER A 333 11.64 -1.86 13.60
N TYR A 334 11.95 -1.24 12.45
CA TYR A 334 12.12 -1.96 11.18
C TYR A 334 13.41 -2.81 11.11
N ARG A 335 14.29 -2.66 12.06
CA ARG A 335 15.49 -3.50 12.17
C ARG A 335 15.15 -4.78 12.95
N LEU A 336 15.55 -5.93 12.43
CA LEU A 336 15.21 -7.24 13.00
C LEU A 336 15.69 -7.48 14.43
N ASP A 337 16.66 -6.71 14.91
CA ASP A 337 17.34 -6.85 16.19
C ASP A 337 17.01 -5.74 17.19
N TYR A 338 16.09 -4.83 16.85
CA TYR A 338 15.73 -3.68 17.67
C TYR A 338 14.22 -3.46 17.71
N LYS A 339 13.72 -3.12 18.90
CA LYS A 339 12.31 -2.83 19.13
C LYS A 339 12.14 -1.33 19.42
N GLY A 340 11.81 -0.57 18.39
CA GLY A 340 11.75 0.89 18.42
C GLY A 340 10.67 1.49 19.31
N TYR A 341 9.75 0.68 19.85
CA TYR A 341 8.75 1.10 20.82
C TYR A 341 9.27 1.11 22.26
N GLU A 342 10.44 0.50 22.54
CA GLU A 342 11.03 0.56 23.87
C GLU A 342 11.59 1.97 24.14
N ASN A 343 11.01 2.68 25.13
CA ASN A 343 11.36 4.04 25.52
C ASN A 343 11.15 5.14 24.46
N ALA A 344 10.38 4.88 23.40
CA ALA A 344 10.00 5.93 22.46
C ALA A 344 8.96 6.87 23.10
N PRO A 345 9.10 8.20 22.93
CA PRO A 345 8.10 9.14 23.43
C PRO A 345 6.77 8.96 22.72
N SER A 346 5.67 9.29 23.39
CA SER A 346 4.34 9.23 22.81
C SER A 346 4.24 10.12 21.58
N THR A 347 3.56 9.61 20.54
CA THR A 347 3.31 10.33 19.28
C THR A 347 1.82 10.35 18.95
N ALA A 348 1.34 11.46 18.38
CA ALA A 348 -0.08 11.62 18.05
C ALA A 348 -0.61 10.60 17.03
N SER A 349 0.27 9.98 16.24
CA SER A 349 -0.11 8.94 15.26
C SER A 349 -0.38 7.58 15.92
N GLN A 350 0.00 7.39 17.16
CA GLN A 350 -0.07 6.11 17.88
C GLN A 350 -0.83 6.20 19.21
N THR A 351 -1.05 7.42 19.71
CA THR A 351 -1.86 7.68 20.88
C THR A 351 -3.34 7.83 20.50
#